data_32b93443715aecac6443a173657b9a83
#
_entry.id   32b93443715aecac6443a173657b9a83
#
_cell.length_a   1.000
_cell.length_b   1.000
_cell.length_c   1.000
_cell.angle_alpha   90.00
_cell.angle_beta   90.00
_cell.angle_gamma   90.00
#
_symmetry.space_group_name_H-M   'P 1'
#
loop_
_entity.id
_entity.type
_entity.pdbx_description
1 polymer ?
#
loop_
_entity_poly.entity_id
_entity_poly.type
_entity_poly.pdbx_seq_one_letter_code
_entity_poly.pdbx_strand_id
1 'polypeptide(L)'
;MARIAGVDLPREKRIEIGLTYIYGIGQKAASDIIKATGVNPDVRVKDLSEDDLAKLRDYIDKNFEVEGDLRRSTALDIKRLIEIGCYRGVRHRRGLPVRGQRTKTNARTRKGPKKTIANKKK
;
A
#
# COMPACT_ATOMS: atom_id res chain seq x y z
N MET A 1 15.51 9.05 14.41
CA MET A 1 14.20 8.86 13.77
C MET A 1 14.14 7.47 13.12
N ALA A 2 13.09 6.72 13.41
CA ALA A 2 12.99 5.36 12.91
C ALA A 2 12.57 5.36 11.44
N ARG A 3 13.34 4.69 10.61
CA ARG A 3 13.12 4.65 9.18
C ARG A 3 13.24 3.22 8.68
N ILE A 4 12.18 2.72 8.05
CA ILE A 4 12.14 1.35 7.51
C ILE A 4 11.61 1.43 6.09
N ALA A 5 12.26 0.72 5.16
CA ALA A 5 11.90 0.68 3.75
C ALA A 5 11.79 2.08 3.13
N GLY A 6 12.60 3.01 3.61
CA GLY A 6 12.58 4.38 3.12
C GLY A 6 11.49 5.26 3.69
N VAL A 7 10.71 4.75 4.64
CA VAL A 7 9.59 5.49 5.25
C VAL A 7 9.94 5.90 6.67
N ASP A 8 9.75 7.18 6.99
CA ASP A 8 9.89 7.66 8.35
C ASP A 8 8.64 7.30 9.14
N LEU A 9 8.81 6.51 10.19
CA LEU A 9 7.68 6.08 11.01
C LEU A 9 7.28 7.18 11.99
N PRO A 10 5.97 7.31 12.30
CA PRO A 10 5.52 8.31 13.26
C PRO A 10 6.01 7.98 14.66
N ARG A 11 6.67 8.95 15.30
CA ARG A 11 7.36 8.74 16.59
C ARG A 11 6.40 8.48 17.74
N GLU A 12 5.23 9.08 17.69
CA GLU A 12 4.27 9.05 18.79
C GLU A 12 3.39 7.80 18.79
N LYS A 13 3.42 7.01 17.73
CA LYS A 13 2.59 5.82 17.60
C LYS A 13 3.28 4.59 18.14
N ARG A 14 2.51 3.61 18.62
CA ARG A 14 3.06 2.30 18.96
C ARG A 14 3.69 1.67 17.73
N ILE A 15 4.70 0.84 17.92
CA ILE A 15 5.39 0.24 16.78
C ILE A 15 4.46 -0.57 15.89
N GLU A 16 3.50 -1.28 16.47
CA GLU A 16 2.52 -2.05 15.71
C GLU A 16 1.72 -1.16 14.76
N ILE A 17 1.31 0.00 15.24
CA ILE A 17 0.57 0.97 14.43
C ILE A 17 1.51 1.68 13.44
N GLY A 18 2.72 2.02 13.89
CA GLY A 18 3.71 2.68 13.03
C GLY A 18 4.08 1.88 11.80
N LEU A 19 4.17 0.56 11.93
CA LEU A 19 4.47 -0.30 10.79
C LEU A 19 3.43 -0.23 9.69
N THR A 20 2.17 0.06 10.02
CA THR A 20 1.11 0.15 9.02
C THR A 20 1.25 1.36 8.10
N TYR A 21 2.15 2.30 8.43
CA TYR A 21 2.44 3.45 7.57
C TYR A 21 3.29 3.08 6.35
N ILE A 22 3.85 1.87 6.35
CA ILE A 22 4.62 1.36 5.20
C ILE A 22 3.65 0.78 4.18
N TYR A 23 3.78 1.20 2.93
CA TYR A 23 2.93 0.67 1.86
C TYR A 23 3.15 -0.83 1.71
N GLY A 24 2.11 -1.61 1.84
CA GLY A 24 2.17 -3.06 1.78
C GLY A 24 2.07 -3.76 3.14
N ILE A 25 2.11 -3.00 4.23
CA ILE A 25 1.95 -3.55 5.57
C ILE A 25 0.66 -3.01 6.17
N GLY A 26 -0.29 -3.90 6.40
CA GLY A 26 -1.53 -3.57 7.10
C GLY A 26 -1.48 -4.05 8.53
N GLN A 27 -2.61 -4.00 9.19
CA GLN A 27 -2.70 -4.35 10.61
C GLN A 27 -2.28 -5.79 10.89
N LYS A 28 -2.74 -6.72 10.05
CA LYS A 28 -2.39 -8.13 10.21
C LYS A 28 -0.90 -8.39 9.97
N ALA A 29 -0.36 -7.81 8.90
CA ALA A 29 1.07 -7.97 8.60
C ALA A 29 1.93 -7.38 9.71
N ALA A 30 1.55 -6.22 10.25
CA ALA A 30 2.26 -5.62 11.37
C ALA A 30 2.24 -6.53 12.59
N SER A 31 1.10 -7.14 12.90
CA SER A 31 0.98 -8.07 14.00
C SER A 31 1.88 -9.30 13.82
N ASP A 32 1.90 -9.85 12.61
CA ASP A 32 2.74 -11.01 12.28
C ASP A 32 4.23 -10.68 12.40
N ILE A 33 4.63 -9.50 11.95
CA ILE A 33 6.02 -9.03 12.06
C ILE A 33 6.43 -8.92 13.53
N ILE A 34 5.59 -8.34 14.36
CA ILE A 34 5.84 -8.18 15.77
C ILE A 34 6.03 -9.54 16.47
N LYS A 35 5.15 -10.47 16.16
CA LYS A 35 5.24 -11.84 16.72
C LYS A 35 6.50 -12.54 16.30
N ALA A 36 6.88 -12.42 15.03
CA ALA A 36 8.06 -13.11 14.51
C ALA A 36 9.37 -12.55 15.06
N THR A 37 9.43 -11.24 15.28
CA THR A 37 10.64 -10.59 15.77
C THR A 37 10.73 -10.53 17.29
N GLY A 38 9.62 -10.76 17.98
CA GLY A 38 9.57 -10.72 19.43
C GLY A 38 9.63 -9.33 20.05
N VAL A 39 9.41 -8.30 19.25
CA VAL A 39 9.38 -6.91 19.73
C VAL A 39 8.09 -6.65 20.50
N ASN A 40 8.18 -5.87 21.58
CA ASN A 40 6.99 -5.49 22.35
C ASN A 40 6.11 -4.56 21.50
N PRO A 41 4.85 -4.95 21.21
CA PRO A 41 3.99 -4.14 20.33
C PRO A 41 3.58 -2.80 20.92
N ASP A 42 3.66 -2.65 22.24
CA ASP A 42 3.19 -1.43 22.92
C ASP A 42 4.26 -0.35 23.02
N VAL A 43 5.49 -0.63 22.61
CA VAL A 43 6.56 0.36 22.63
C VAL A 43 6.32 1.40 21.55
N ARG A 44 6.48 2.68 21.91
CA ARG A 44 6.39 3.76 20.93
C ARG A 44 7.57 3.73 19.98
N VAL A 45 7.37 4.19 18.75
CA VAL A 45 8.45 4.19 17.75
C VAL A 45 9.68 4.94 18.26
N LYS A 46 9.48 6.06 18.95
CA LYS A 46 10.58 6.86 19.49
C LYS A 46 11.40 6.13 20.57
N ASP A 47 10.81 5.14 21.22
CA ASP A 47 11.43 4.40 22.33
C ASP A 47 12.05 3.07 21.88
N LEU A 48 12.03 2.76 20.60
CA LEU A 48 12.62 1.53 20.09
C LEU A 48 14.15 1.57 20.20
N SER A 49 14.72 0.42 20.61
CA SER A 49 16.18 0.24 20.56
C SER A 49 16.62 0.02 19.11
N GLU A 50 17.89 0.27 18.84
CA GLU A 50 18.45 0.02 17.53
C GLU A 50 18.44 -1.46 17.16
N ASP A 51 18.61 -2.34 18.14
CA ASP A 51 18.54 -3.79 17.92
C ASP A 51 17.17 -4.21 17.46
N ASP A 52 16.11 -3.70 18.11
CA ASP A 52 14.74 -3.99 17.72
C ASP A 52 14.45 -3.47 16.32
N LEU A 53 14.91 -2.27 16.03
CA LEU A 53 14.72 -1.66 14.72
C LEU A 53 15.42 -2.48 13.62
N ALA A 54 16.63 -2.95 13.89
CA ALA A 54 17.37 -3.80 12.95
C ALA A 54 16.65 -5.12 12.70
N LYS A 55 16.10 -5.74 13.76
CA LYS A 55 15.31 -6.97 13.60
C LYS A 55 14.09 -6.75 12.72
N LEU A 56 13.38 -5.66 12.92
CA LEU A 56 12.22 -5.32 12.11
C LEU A 56 12.60 -5.11 10.66
N ARG A 57 13.66 -4.36 10.40
CA ARG A 57 14.14 -4.13 9.03
C ARG A 57 14.49 -5.41 8.32
N ASP A 58 15.28 -6.25 8.97
CA ASP A 58 15.72 -7.52 8.38
C ASP A 58 14.53 -8.42 8.05
N TYR A 59 13.59 -8.53 8.97
CA TYR A 59 12.42 -9.38 8.75
C TYR A 59 11.57 -8.87 7.60
N ILE A 60 11.35 -7.58 7.54
CA ILE A 60 10.55 -6.96 6.47
C ILE A 60 11.24 -7.14 5.12
N ASP A 61 12.55 -6.89 5.06
CA ASP A 61 13.30 -7.01 3.80
C ASP A 61 13.28 -8.43 3.25
N LYS A 62 13.33 -9.43 4.15
CA LYS A 62 13.39 -10.83 3.72
C LYS A 62 12.04 -11.45 3.39
N ASN A 63 10.98 -10.97 4.03
CA ASN A 63 9.68 -11.66 3.97
C ASN A 63 8.56 -10.87 3.31
N PHE A 64 8.76 -9.59 3.08
CA PHE A 64 7.71 -8.72 2.55
C PHE A 64 8.21 -7.90 1.37
N GLU A 65 7.33 -7.72 0.42
CA GLU A 65 7.53 -6.80 -0.68
C GLU A 65 6.76 -5.53 -0.34
N VAL A 66 7.46 -4.42 -0.16
CA VAL A 66 6.84 -3.17 0.34
C VAL A 66 7.32 -1.97 -0.46
N GLU A 67 6.62 -0.85 -0.31
CA GLU A 67 6.94 0.44 -0.88
C GLU A 67 7.22 0.37 -2.38
N GLY A 68 8.37 0.86 -2.83
CA GLY A 68 8.69 0.92 -4.26
C GLY A 68 8.64 -0.41 -4.96
N ASP A 69 9.12 -1.47 -4.31
CA ASP A 69 9.10 -2.82 -4.89
C ASP A 69 7.68 -3.32 -5.08
N LEU A 70 6.82 -3.11 -4.09
CA LEU A 70 5.42 -3.50 -4.21
C LEU A 70 4.70 -2.67 -5.27
N ARG A 71 4.95 -1.37 -5.31
CA ARG A 71 4.34 -0.51 -6.32
C ARG A 71 4.74 -0.94 -7.73
N ARG A 72 6.01 -1.29 -7.91
CA ARG A 72 6.51 -1.78 -9.20
C ARG A 72 5.85 -3.10 -9.57
N SER A 73 5.76 -4.01 -8.62
CA SER A 73 5.14 -5.32 -8.84
C SER A 73 3.67 -5.18 -9.25
N THR A 74 2.92 -4.33 -8.55
CA THR A 74 1.53 -4.06 -8.87
C THR A 74 1.40 -3.44 -10.27
N ALA A 75 2.25 -2.48 -10.60
CA ALA A 75 2.23 -1.84 -11.91
C ALA A 75 2.52 -2.84 -13.03
N LEU A 76 3.47 -3.76 -12.82
CA LEU A 76 3.79 -4.80 -13.78
C LEU A 76 2.63 -5.78 -13.95
N ASP A 77 1.96 -6.13 -12.87
CA ASP A 77 0.79 -7.01 -12.92
C ASP A 77 -0.33 -6.39 -13.74
N ILE A 78 -0.60 -5.11 -13.53
CA ILE A 78 -1.61 -4.37 -14.29
C ILE A 78 -1.22 -4.30 -15.77
N LYS A 79 0.05 -4.00 -16.04
CA LYS A 79 0.56 -3.95 -17.40
C LYS A 79 0.38 -5.29 -18.11
N ARG A 80 0.66 -6.39 -17.41
CA ARG A 80 0.45 -7.72 -17.96
C ARG A 80 -1.01 -7.96 -18.32
N LEU A 81 -1.93 -7.59 -17.43
CA LEU A 81 -3.37 -7.74 -17.70
C LEU A 81 -3.79 -6.96 -18.95
N ILE A 82 -3.27 -5.76 -19.13
CA ILE A 82 -3.55 -4.94 -20.29
C ILE A 82 -3.00 -5.59 -21.57
N GLU A 83 -1.78 -6.12 -21.50
CA GLU A 83 -1.12 -6.74 -22.65
C GLU A 83 -1.82 -8.01 -23.13
N ILE A 84 -2.30 -8.85 -22.20
CA ILE A 84 -3.04 -10.04 -22.61
C ILE A 84 -4.45 -9.75 -23.13
N GLY A 85 -4.95 -8.54 -22.92
CA GLY A 85 -6.24 -8.13 -23.44
C GLY A 85 -7.44 -8.73 -22.71
N CYS A 86 -7.27 -9.20 -21.47
CA CYS A 86 -8.38 -9.72 -20.70
C CYS A 86 -9.33 -8.59 -20.26
N TYR A 87 -10.52 -8.96 -19.81
CA TYR A 87 -11.51 -7.96 -19.38
C TYR A 87 -10.96 -7.03 -18.29
N ARG A 88 -10.29 -7.59 -17.28
CA ARG A 88 -9.71 -6.77 -16.21
C ARG A 88 -8.69 -5.77 -16.76
N GLY A 89 -7.88 -6.20 -17.73
CA GLY A 89 -6.90 -5.33 -18.36
C GLY A 89 -7.54 -4.18 -19.11
N VAL A 90 -8.62 -4.45 -19.82
CA VAL A 90 -9.37 -3.41 -20.53
C VAL A 90 -9.94 -2.38 -19.55
N ARG A 91 -10.45 -2.84 -18.41
CA ARG A 91 -10.96 -1.92 -17.38
C ARG A 91 -9.85 -1.05 -16.81
N HIS A 92 -8.67 -1.60 -16.55
CA HIS A 92 -7.53 -0.82 -16.09
C HIS A 92 -7.10 0.20 -17.13
N ARG A 93 -7.03 -0.20 -18.39
CA ARG A 93 -6.65 0.71 -19.48
C ARG A 93 -7.57 1.91 -19.59
N ARG A 94 -8.87 1.68 -19.39
CA ARG A 94 -9.88 2.73 -19.48
C ARG A 94 -10.09 3.52 -18.19
N GLY A 95 -9.41 3.14 -17.11
CA GLY A 95 -9.59 3.80 -15.81
C GLY A 95 -10.95 3.57 -15.19
N LEU A 96 -11.55 2.42 -15.44
CA LEU A 96 -12.88 2.07 -14.93
C LEU A 96 -12.78 1.06 -13.78
N PRO A 97 -13.84 0.94 -12.95
CA PRO A 97 -13.86 -0.08 -11.89
C PRO A 97 -13.66 -1.48 -12.47
N VAL A 98 -12.88 -2.29 -11.79
CA VAL A 98 -12.43 -3.60 -12.28
C VAL A 98 -13.26 -4.75 -11.71
N ARG A 99 -13.92 -4.55 -10.58
CA ARG A 99 -14.60 -5.62 -9.85
C ARG A 99 -16.11 -5.64 -10.07
N GLY A 100 -16.57 -5.25 -11.25
CA GLY A 100 -17.99 -5.34 -11.61
C GLY A 100 -18.87 -4.27 -10.98
N GLN A 101 -18.29 -3.21 -10.46
CA GLN A 101 -19.07 -2.11 -9.90
C GLN A 101 -19.77 -1.31 -10.99
N ARG A 102 -20.84 -0.66 -10.58
CA ARG A 102 -21.59 0.22 -11.48
C ARG A 102 -20.74 1.44 -11.84
N THR A 103 -20.87 1.88 -13.09
CA THR A 103 -20.13 3.05 -13.57
C THR A 103 -21.05 4.25 -13.79
N LYS A 104 -22.36 4.02 -13.81
CA LYS A 104 -23.34 5.05 -14.10
C LYS A 104 -23.45 6.10 -12.99
N THR A 105 -23.15 5.73 -11.75
CA THR A 105 -23.33 6.61 -10.60
C THR A 105 -22.00 6.97 -9.94
N ASN A 106 -21.52 6.21 -9.00
CA ASN A 106 -20.52 6.64 -8.04
C ASN A 106 -19.09 6.12 -8.25
N ALA A 107 -18.66 5.81 -9.42
CA ALA A 107 -17.33 5.25 -9.66
C ALA A 107 -16.22 6.31 -9.64
N ARG A 108 -16.25 7.25 -8.69
CA ARG A 108 -15.34 8.40 -8.69
C ARG A 108 -13.90 8.04 -8.31
N THR A 109 -13.70 7.03 -7.47
CA THR A 109 -12.35 6.61 -7.07
C THR A 109 -11.48 6.24 -8.28
N ARG A 110 -12.07 5.55 -9.25
CA ARG A 110 -11.35 5.15 -10.46
C ARG A 110 -11.39 6.21 -11.55
N LYS A 111 -12.57 6.82 -11.74
CA LYS A 111 -12.76 7.82 -12.79
C LYS A 111 -12.21 9.20 -12.44
N GLY A 112 -12.02 9.45 -11.15
CA GLY A 112 -11.58 10.75 -10.67
C GLY A 112 -12.75 11.72 -10.50
N PRO A 113 -12.45 12.98 -10.18
CA PRO A 113 -13.50 14.00 -9.99
C PRO A 113 -14.31 14.19 -11.27
N LYS A 114 -15.53 14.68 -11.11
CA LYS A 114 -16.38 15.01 -12.24
C LYS A 114 -15.73 16.07 -13.11
N LYS A 115 -15.79 15.86 -14.41
CA LYS A 115 -15.28 16.83 -15.37
C LYS A 115 -16.42 17.34 -16.22
N THR A 116 -16.56 18.66 -16.29
CA THR A 116 -17.55 19.29 -17.13
C THR A 116 -16.94 19.62 -18.47
N ILE A 117 -17.60 19.24 -19.55
CA ILE A 117 -17.15 19.59 -20.89
C ILE A 117 -17.73 20.95 -21.23
N ALA A 118 -16.88 21.96 -21.29
CA ALA A 118 -17.30 23.37 -21.39
C ALA A 118 -18.14 23.68 -22.64
N ASN A 119 -17.82 23.06 -23.75
CA ASN A 119 -18.50 23.37 -25.02
C ASN A 119 -19.58 22.37 -25.40
N LYS A 120 -19.97 21.52 -24.48
CA LYS A 120 -20.98 20.51 -24.78
C LYS A 120 -22.37 21.14 -24.92
N LYS A 121 -22.98 20.98 -26.06
CA LYS A 121 -24.36 21.41 -26.31
C LYS A 121 -25.32 20.27 -26.15
N LYS A 122 -26.50 20.56 -25.75
CA LYS A 122 -27.58 19.56 -25.66
C LYS A 122 -28.31 19.46 -26.98
#